data_94392eb8d04c50d53ed684fb03947c53
#
_entry.id   94392eb8d04c50d53ed684fb03947c53
#
_cell.length_a   1.000
_cell.length_b   1.000
_cell.length_c   1.000
_cell.angle_alpha   90.00
_cell.angle_beta   90.00
_cell.angle_gamma   90.00
#
_symmetry.space_group_name_H-M   'P 1'
#
loop_
_entity.id
_entity.type
_entity.pdbx_description
1 polymer ?
#
loop_
_entity_poly.entity_id
_entity_poly.type
_entity_poly.pdbx_seq_one_letter_code
_entity_poly.pdbx_strand_id
1 'polypeptide(L)'
;MGRAAIKSFVVQKGTPGMNVERLEHKLGIRSSDTAAIRFDDCRVPAENLLGSPDVDTAPGSGQGFAGAMATFDNTRPLVAAMAVGCARASLDLTRELLEQAGVEIDYDAPTYGQSAAAARFLQLESDWEGAYLLTLESAWMADNREPNSTQASMAKAKAGRVGSDVTLGCVELCGSVGYSEHDLLEKWARDSKILDIFEGTQQIQQLIIARRILGLSSTELK
;
A
#
# COMPACT_ATOMS: atom_id res chain seq x y z
N MET A 1 0.09 -29.03 13.91
CA MET A 1 -0.18 -28.77 12.48
C MET A 1 0.45 -27.43 12.11
N GLY A 2 1.28 -27.37 11.12
CA GLY A 2 1.99 -26.14 10.73
C GLY A 2 1.33 -25.43 9.55
N ARG A 3 2.11 -24.58 8.84
CA ARG A 3 1.67 -23.82 7.65
C ARG A 3 1.06 -24.70 6.53
N ALA A 4 1.41 -25.99 6.48
CA ALA A 4 0.87 -26.95 5.53
C ALA A 4 -0.65 -27.19 5.67
N ALA A 5 -1.22 -26.95 6.85
CA ALA A 5 -2.65 -27.12 7.12
C ALA A 5 -3.51 -25.89 6.77
N ILE A 6 -2.90 -24.79 6.31
CA ILE A 6 -3.65 -23.59 5.91
C ILE A 6 -4.33 -23.84 4.57
N LYS A 7 -5.65 -23.65 4.53
CA LYS A 7 -6.50 -23.81 3.36
C LYS A 7 -7.32 -22.55 3.12
N SER A 8 -7.66 -22.32 1.85
CA SER A 8 -8.49 -21.20 1.44
C SER A 8 -9.84 -21.70 0.92
N PHE A 9 -10.92 -21.02 1.30
CA PHE A 9 -12.29 -21.34 0.88
C PHE A 9 -12.96 -20.11 0.29
N VAL A 10 -13.78 -20.33 -0.73
CA VAL A 10 -14.71 -19.32 -1.23
C VAL A 10 -16.01 -19.40 -0.45
N VAL A 11 -16.36 -18.32 0.25
CA VAL A 11 -17.64 -18.21 0.97
C VAL A 11 -18.50 -17.17 0.28
N GLN A 12 -19.63 -17.57 -0.26
CA GLN A 12 -20.53 -16.67 -0.98
C GLN A 12 -21.28 -15.76 0.01
N LYS A 13 -21.56 -14.52 -0.42
CA LYS A 13 -22.44 -13.62 0.33
C LYS A 13 -23.81 -14.26 0.53
N GLY A 14 -24.29 -14.27 1.76
CA GLY A 14 -25.58 -14.89 2.10
C GLY A 14 -25.47 -16.36 2.51
N THR A 15 -24.27 -16.95 2.58
CA THR A 15 -24.09 -18.29 3.16
C THR A 15 -24.59 -18.28 4.60
N PRO A 16 -25.47 -19.25 5.01
CA PRO A 16 -25.94 -19.36 6.38
C PRO A 16 -24.78 -19.40 7.40
N GLY A 17 -24.89 -18.61 8.45
CA GLY A 17 -23.83 -18.48 9.45
C GLY A 17 -22.75 -17.45 9.14
N MET A 18 -22.72 -16.84 7.95
CA MET A 18 -21.89 -15.68 7.63
C MET A 18 -22.69 -14.39 7.85
N ASN A 19 -22.25 -13.56 8.78
CA ASN A 19 -22.92 -12.32 9.16
C ASN A 19 -21.96 -11.13 9.04
N VAL A 20 -22.37 -10.07 8.34
CA VAL A 20 -21.73 -8.76 8.41
C VAL A 20 -22.25 -8.05 9.65
N GLU A 21 -21.43 -7.91 10.68
CA GLU A 21 -21.83 -7.31 11.96
C GLU A 21 -21.90 -5.78 11.87
N ARG A 22 -20.94 -5.16 11.18
CA ARG A 22 -20.91 -3.71 10.98
C ARG A 22 -19.99 -3.34 9.82
N LEU A 23 -20.25 -2.18 9.24
CA LEU A 23 -19.31 -1.48 8.36
C LEU A 23 -18.49 -0.48 9.19
N GLU A 24 -17.19 -0.42 8.93
CA GLU A 24 -16.28 0.44 9.67
C GLU A 24 -16.32 1.88 9.15
N HIS A 25 -16.41 2.84 10.06
CA HIS A 25 -16.23 4.27 9.77
C HIS A 25 -14.72 4.56 9.73
N LYS A 26 -14.19 4.85 8.54
CA LYS A 26 -12.75 4.98 8.30
C LYS A 26 -12.32 6.43 8.15
N LEU A 27 -11.02 6.69 8.34
CA LEU A 27 -10.38 7.98 8.08
C LEU A 27 -10.52 8.37 6.60
N GLY A 28 -10.15 7.46 5.69
CA GLY A 28 -10.16 7.65 4.24
C GLY A 28 -10.67 6.41 3.50
N ILE A 29 -10.66 6.46 2.18
CA ILE A 29 -11.21 5.42 1.28
C ILE A 29 -12.62 5.00 1.74
N ARG A 30 -13.46 5.99 2.04
CA ARG A 30 -14.79 5.75 2.65
C ARG A 30 -15.79 5.14 1.67
N SER A 31 -15.54 5.27 0.36
CA SER A 31 -16.36 4.64 -0.69
C SER A 31 -16.08 3.14 -0.89
N SER A 32 -15.04 2.61 -0.27
CA SER A 32 -14.73 1.18 -0.25
C SER A 32 -15.07 0.62 1.12
N ASP A 33 -16.03 -0.28 1.20
CA ASP A 33 -16.47 -0.86 2.47
C ASP A 33 -15.39 -1.73 3.11
N THR A 34 -15.31 -1.61 4.43
CA THR A 34 -14.55 -2.51 5.30
C THR A 34 -15.52 -2.98 6.39
N ALA A 35 -15.63 -4.28 6.58
CA ALA A 35 -16.63 -4.85 7.46
C ALA A 35 -16.03 -5.77 8.52
N ALA A 36 -16.66 -5.81 9.69
CA ALA A 36 -16.49 -6.90 10.63
C ALA A 36 -17.43 -8.05 10.20
N ILE A 37 -16.85 -9.22 9.92
CA ILE A 37 -17.58 -10.40 9.49
C ILE A 37 -17.42 -11.47 10.57
N ARG A 38 -18.57 -12.04 10.99
CA ARG A 38 -18.59 -13.18 11.90
C ARG A 38 -19.06 -14.43 11.17
N PHE A 39 -18.39 -15.52 11.45
CA PHE A 39 -18.80 -16.87 11.02
C PHE A 39 -19.26 -17.65 12.26
N ASP A 40 -20.50 -18.12 12.24
CA ASP A 40 -21.15 -18.85 13.33
C ASP A 40 -21.80 -20.11 12.76
N ASP A 41 -21.23 -21.27 13.03
CA ASP A 41 -21.59 -22.58 12.41
C ASP A 41 -21.77 -22.47 10.87
N CYS A 42 -20.94 -21.67 10.23
CA CYS A 42 -20.99 -21.44 8.78
C CYS A 42 -20.45 -22.66 8.04
N ARG A 43 -21.33 -23.41 7.40
CA ARG A 43 -20.98 -24.61 6.63
C ARG A 43 -20.78 -24.26 5.19
N VAL A 44 -19.60 -24.59 4.67
CA VAL A 44 -19.18 -24.29 3.30
C VAL A 44 -19.02 -25.62 2.55
N PRO A 45 -19.58 -25.77 1.34
CA PRO A 45 -19.40 -26.95 0.51
C PRO A 45 -17.93 -27.28 0.26
N ALA A 46 -17.60 -28.57 0.17
CA ALA A 46 -16.22 -29.02 -0.03
C ALA A 46 -15.63 -28.55 -1.37
N GLU A 47 -16.47 -28.39 -2.39
CA GLU A 47 -16.08 -27.86 -3.71
C GLU A 47 -15.65 -26.38 -3.67
N ASN A 48 -15.96 -25.64 -2.62
CA ASN A 48 -15.51 -24.26 -2.44
C ASN A 48 -14.09 -24.17 -1.88
N LEU A 49 -13.44 -25.31 -1.59
CA LEU A 49 -12.02 -25.35 -1.24
C LEU A 49 -11.18 -25.00 -2.45
N LEU A 50 -10.26 -24.06 -2.29
CA LEU A 50 -9.27 -23.72 -3.32
C LEU A 50 -8.03 -24.62 -3.18
N GLY A 51 -7.72 -25.37 -4.23
CA GLY A 51 -6.60 -26.30 -4.27
C GLY A 51 -6.93 -27.70 -3.73
N SER A 52 -5.92 -28.42 -3.21
CA SER A 52 -6.10 -29.80 -2.73
C SER A 52 -6.60 -29.84 -1.28
N PRO A 53 -7.51 -30.77 -0.91
CA PRO A 53 -7.89 -31.03 0.46
C PRO A 53 -6.76 -31.69 1.28
N ASP A 54 -5.78 -32.30 0.62
CA ASP A 54 -4.72 -33.05 1.28
C ASP A 54 -3.79 -32.13 2.06
N VAL A 55 -3.47 -32.51 3.29
CA VAL A 55 -2.47 -31.83 4.11
C VAL A 55 -1.14 -32.53 3.88
N ASP A 56 -0.34 -31.94 3.00
CA ASP A 56 1.03 -32.41 2.80
C ASP A 56 1.92 -31.97 3.98
N THR A 57 2.42 -32.93 4.72
CA THR A 57 3.28 -32.71 5.90
C THR A 57 4.76 -32.81 5.60
N ALA A 58 5.17 -33.00 4.35
CA ALA A 58 6.56 -33.03 3.94
C ALA A 58 7.28 -31.70 4.26
N PRO A 59 8.57 -31.71 4.58
CA PRO A 59 9.33 -30.50 4.78
C PRO A 59 9.27 -29.60 3.52
N GLY A 60 8.79 -28.37 3.68
CA GLY A 60 8.65 -27.42 2.58
C GLY A 60 7.27 -27.38 1.88
N SER A 61 6.32 -28.22 2.27
CA SER A 61 5.00 -28.42 1.63
C SER A 61 3.95 -27.34 1.90
N GLY A 62 4.28 -26.19 2.39
CA GLY A 62 3.33 -25.11 2.71
C GLY A 62 2.67 -24.43 1.47
N GLN A 63 2.20 -25.20 0.46
CA GLN A 63 1.71 -24.64 -0.81
C GLN A 63 0.58 -23.61 -0.64
N GLY A 64 -0.40 -23.83 0.25
CA GLY A 64 -1.48 -22.85 0.48
C GLY A 64 -0.98 -21.53 1.06
N PHE A 65 -0.04 -21.58 2.01
CA PHE A 65 0.59 -20.38 2.57
C PHE A 65 1.54 -19.71 1.57
N ALA A 66 2.34 -20.50 0.84
CA ALA A 66 3.23 -19.98 -0.19
C ALA A 66 2.48 -19.31 -1.34
N GLY A 67 1.34 -19.87 -1.77
CA GLY A 67 0.46 -19.26 -2.76
C GLY A 67 -0.11 -17.92 -2.30
N ALA A 68 -0.56 -17.82 -1.04
CA ALA A 68 -1.02 -16.56 -0.48
C ALA A 68 0.11 -15.51 -0.44
N MET A 69 1.34 -15.91 -0.08
CA MET A 69 2.49 -14.98 -0.08
C MET A 69 2.89 -14.53 -1.48
N ALA A 70 2.86 -15.44 -2.47
CA ALA A 70 3.09 -15.09 -3.86
C ALA A 70 2.03 -14.10 -4.40
N THR A 71 0.77 -14.24 -3.98
CA THR A 71 -0.28 -13.25 -4.30
C THR A 71 0.11 -11.87 -3.77
N PHE A 72 0.55 -11.77 -2.53
CA PHE A 72 0.98 -10.48 -1.96
C PHE A 72 2.19 -9.88 -2.69
N ASP A 73 3.14 -10.68 -3.16
CA ASP A 73 4.28 -10.18 -3.95
C ASP A 73 3.82 -9.55 -5.28
N ASN A 74 2.68 -9.98 -5.83
CA ASN A 74 2.08 -9.38 -7.03
C ASN A 74 1.14 -8.20 -6.71
N THR A 75 0.50 -8.16 -5.53
CA THR A 75 -0.45 -7.07 -5.19
C THR A 75 0.23 -5.88 -4.52
N ARG A 76 1.38 -6.04 -3.87
CA ARG A 76 2.13 -4.92 -3.25
C ARG A 76 2.53 -3.83 -4.25
N PRO A 77 3.02 -4.13 -5.47
CA PRO A 77 3.26 -3.08 -6.47
C PRO A 77 2.02 -2.29 -6.86
N LEU A 78 0.83 -2.92 -6.87
CA LEU A 78 -0.44 -2.24 -7.13
C LEU A 78 -0.78 -1.25 -6.01
N VAL A 79 -0.58 -1.63 -4.74
CA VAL A 79 -0.77 -0.73 -3.60
C VAL A 79 0.24 0.43 -3.64
N ALA A 80 1.49 0.15 -4.02
CA ALA A 80 2.50 1.19 -4.23
C ALA A 80 2.06 2.16 -5.35
N ALA A 81 1.53 1.65 -6.46
CA ALA A 81 1.00 2.46 -7.56
C ALA A 81 -0.17 3.36 -7.12
N MET A 82 -1.07 2.86 -6.27
CA MET A 82 -2.15 3.69 -5.69
C MET A 82 -1.57 4.84 -4.86
N ALA A 83 -0.54 4.58 -4.05
CA ALA A 83 0.08 5.60 -3.20
C ALA A 83 0.80 6.68 -4.02
N VAL A 84 1.61 6.29 -5.01
CA VAL A 84 2.30 7.26 -5.89
C VAL A 84 1.33 8.02 -6.77
N GLY A 85 0.22 7.38 -7.21
CA GLY A 85 -0.83 8.06 -7.97
C GLY A 85 -1.55 9.13 -7.15
N CYS A 86 -1.91 8.82 -5.90
CA CYS A 86 -2.54 9.76 -4.97
C CYS A 86 -1.59 10.94 -4.65
N ALA A 87 -0.31 10.64 -4.40
CA ALA A 87 0.71 11.66 -4.16
C ALA A 87 0.94 12.54 -5.39
N ARG A 88 0.96 11.97 -6.61
CA ARG A 88 1.10 12.75 -7.86
C ARG A 88 -0.04 13.74 -8.03
N ALA A 89 -1.28 13.29 -7.87
CA ALA A 89 -2.45 14.17 -7.97
C ALA A 89 -2.38 15.33 -6.94
N SER A 90 -1.90 15.05 -5.72
CA SER A 90 -1.72 16.09 -4.70
C SER A 90 -0.63 17.09 -5.10
N LEU A 91 0.49 16.64 -5.67
CA LEU A 91 1.56 17.51 -6.16
C LEU A 91 1.08 18.38 -7.32
N ASP A 92 0.34 17.81 -8.27
CA ASP A 92 -0.16 18.56 -9.43
C ASP A 92 -1.08 19.70 -8.99
N LEU A 93 -2.07 19.41 -8.13
CA LEU A 93 -2.96 20.45 -7.60
C LEU A 93 -2.22 21.47 -6.73
N THR A 94 -1.26 21.03 -5.91
CA THR A 94 -0.45 21.92 -5.08
C THR A 94 0.37 22.88 -5.93
N ARG A 95 0.96 22.41 -7.04
CA ARG A 95 1.70 23.25 -7.97
C ARG A 95 0.80 24.35 -8.53
N GLU A 96 -0.39 24.00 -9.01
CA GLU A 96 -1.36 24.98 -9.54
C GLU A 96 -1.74 26.03 -8.49
N LEU A 97 -1.99 25.63 -7.25
CA LEU A 97 -2.34 26.53 -6.15
C LEU A 97 -1.18 27.44 -5.74
N LEU A 98 0.05 26.94 -5.73
CA LEU A 98 1.26 27.72 -5.45
C LEU A 98 1.52 28.75 -6.56
N GLU A 99 1.38 28.37 -7.83
CA GLU A 99 1.50 29.28 -8.98
C GLU A 99 0.45 30.40 -8.92
N GLN A 100 -0.81 30.07 -8.60
CA GLN A 100 -1.88 31.06 -8.39
C GLN A 100 -1.58 32.02 -7.24
N ALA A 101 -0.86 31.55 -6.20
CA ALA A 101 -0.40 32.36 -5.08
C ALA A 101 0.88 33.16 -5.38
N GLY A 102 1.42 33.10 -6.61
CA GLY A 102 2.62 33.80 -7.03
C GLY A 102 3.93 33.15 -6.55
N VAL A 103 3.90 31.87 -6.15
CA VAL A 103 5.11 31.12 -5.81
C VAL A 103 5.70 30.54 -7.10
N GLU A 104 6.87 30.99 -7.47
CA GLU A 104 7.65 30.45 -8.60
C GLU A 104 8.41 29.21 -8.15
N ILE A 105 8.33 28.12 -8.92
CA ILE A 105 9.07 26.89 -8.74
C ILE A 105 10.03 26.75 -9.90
N ASP A 106 11.32 26.96 -9.65
CA ASP A 106 12.37 26.91 -10.66
C ASP A 106 13.19 25.61 -10.51
N TYR A 107 13.07 24.71 -11.49
CA TYR A 107 13.78 23.43 -11.51
C TYR A 107 15.28 23.56 -11.83
N ASP A 108 15.70 24.69 -12.42
CA ASP A 108 17.09 24.96 -12.79
C ASP A 108 17.86 25.68 -11.67
N ALA A 109 17.15 26.28 -10.70
CA ALA A 109 17.74 26.94 -9.56
C ALA A 109 18.04 26.01 -8.39
N PRO A 110 19.13 26.24 -7.64
CA PRO A 110 19.42 25.45 -6.45
C PRO A 110 18.33 25.67 -5.38
N THR A 111 17.99 24.62 -4.64
CA THR A 111 16.92 24.64 -3.63
C THR A 111 17.08 25.77 -2.59
N TYR A 112 18.32 26.08 -2.17
CA TYR A 112 18.59 27.18 -1.21
C TYR A 112 18.42 28.59 -1.81
N GLY A 113 18.30 28.72 -3.14
CA GLY A 113 18.02 29.98 -3.84
C GLY A 113 16.54 30.28 -4.04
N GLN A 114 15.66 29.38 -3.63
CA GLN A 114 14.22 29.49 -3.82
C GLN A 114 13.47 29.88 -2.53
N SER A 115 12.18 30.18 -2.68
CA SER A 115 11.31 30.35 -1.50
C SER A 115 11.21 29.06 -0.69
N ALA A 116 10.92 29.15 0.60
CA ALA A 116 10.75 27.99 1.46
C ALA A 116 9.61 27.05 0.94
N ALA A 117 8.56 27.64 0.35
CA ALA A 117 7.45 26.88 -0.24
C ALA A 117 7.90 26.11 -1.47
N ALA A 118 8.61 26.75 -2.42
CA ALA A 118 9.14 26.09 -3.60
C ALA A 118 10.17 25.00 -3.24
N ALA A 119 11.08 25.27 -2.33
CA ALA A 119 12.07 24.30 -1.85
C ALA A 119 11.39 23.07 -1.20
N ARG A 120 10.34 23.28 -0.41
CA ARG A 120 9.57 22.19 0.18
C ARG A 120 8.80 21.39 -0.86
N PHE A 121 8.20 22.05 -1.85
CA PHE A 121 7.52 21.38 -2.95
C PHE A 121 8.47 20.46 -3.73
N LEU A 122 9.65 20.96 -4.12
CA LEU A 122 10.66 20.18 -4.83
C LEU A 122 11.16 18.97 -4.02
N GLN A 123 11.28 19.11 -2.70
CA GLN A 123 11.63 17.99 -1.83
C GLN A 123 10.54 16.90 -1.85
N LEU A 124 9.26 17.28 -1.76
CA LEU A 124 8.14 16.34 -1.82
C LEU A 124 8.07 15.63 -3.18
N GLU A 125 8.31 16.37 -4.26
CA GLU A 125 8.33 15.80 -5.62
C GLU A 125 9.52 14.85 -5.82
N SER A 126 10.69 15.15 -5.29
CA SER A 126 11.86 14.26 -5.31
C SER A 126 11.60 12.95 -4.53
N ASP A 127 10.98 13.03 -3.36
CA ASP A 127 10.60 11.86 -2.57
C ASP A 127 9.58 10.98 -3.32
N TRP A 128 8.62 11.63 -4.01
CA TRP A 128 7.65 10.97 -4.87
C TRP A 128 8.34 10.23 -6.02
N GLU A 129 9.26 10.87 -6.73
CA GLU A 129 10.00 10.28 -7.87
C GLU A 129 10.74 9.01 -7.44
N GLY A 130 11.43 9.05 -6.30
CA GLY A 130 12.11 7.87 -5.75
C GLY A 130 11.14 6.71 -5.45
N ALA A 131 9.94 7.00 -4.93
CA ALA A 131 8.91 5.99 -4.69
C ALA A 131 8.31 5.46 -5.99
N TYR A 132 8.12 6.31 -6.98
CA TYR A 132 7.61 5.97 -8.30
C TYR A 132 8.56 5.01 -9.04
N LEU A 133 9.86 5.31 -9.07
CA LEU A 133 10.87 4.47 -9.71
C LEU A 133 10.95 3.07 -9.10
N LEU A 134 10.92 2.95 -7.75
CA LEU A 134 10.85 1.66 -7.08
C LEU A 134 9.57 0.89 -7.41
N THR A 135 8.46 1.59 -7.58
CA THR A 135 7.18 0.99 -7.96
C THR A 135 7.25 0.43 -9.38
N LEU A 136 7.81 1.18 -10.32
CA LEU A 136 8.02 0.73 -11.71
C LEU A 136 8.95 -0.48 -11.77
N GLU A 137 10.07 -0.47 -11.03
CA GLU A 137 11.01 -1.60 -10.98
C GLU A 137 10.29 -2.89 -10.53
N SER A 138 9.55 -2.82 -9.43
CA SER A 138 8.86 -4.00 -8.89
C SER A 138 7.74 -4.51 -9.81
N ALA A 139 7.05 -3.63 -10.51
CA ALA A 139 6.03 -3.98 -11.50
C ALA A 139 6.65 -4.62 -12.74
N TRP A 140 7.73 -4.03 -13.25
CA TRP A 140 8.47 -4.58 -14.38
C TRP A 140 8.99 -5.99 -14.11
N MET A 141 9.52 -6.26 -12.91
CA MET A 141 9.97 -7.60 -12.51
C MET A 141 8.80 -8.59 -12.51
N ALA A 142 7.61 -8.18 -12.00
CA ALA A 142 6.42 -9.03 -12.03
C ALA A 142 5.99 -9.38 -13.47
N ASP A 143 5.97 -8.39 -14.37
CA ASP A 143 5.61 -8.58 -15.78
C ASP A 143 6.59 -9.52 -16.50
N ASN A 144 7.85 -9.47 -16.15
CA ASN A 144 8.91 -10.34 -16.70
C ASN A 144 9.06 -11.68 -15.96
N ARG A 145 8.18 -11.97 -14.99
CA ARG A 145 8.20 -13.20 -14.16
C ARG A 145 9.50 -13.39 -13.37
N GLU A 146 10.14 -12.29 -13.00
CA GLU A 146 11.31 -12.31 -12.13
C GLU A 146 10.89 -12.31 -10.66
N PRO A 147 11.63 -12.98 -9.75
CA PRO A 147 11.36 -12.96 -8.32
C PRO A 147 11.47 -11.54 -7.74
N ASN A 148 10.34 -10.92 -7.38
CA ASN A 148 10.27 -9.52 -6.98
C ASN A 148 9.91 -9.28 -5.49
N SER A 149 9.92 -10.30 -4.65
CA SER A 149 9.45 -10.20 -3.25
C SER A 149 10.14 -9.07 -2.45
N THR A 150 11.44 -8.87 -2.67
CA THR A 150 12.20 -7.79 -2.03
C THR A 150 11.80 -6.44 -2.58
N GLN A 151 11.80 -6.27 -3.89
CA GLN A 151 11.46 -5.03 -4.59
C GLN A 151 9.99 -4.64 -4.35
N ALA A 152 9.07 -5.60 -4.39
CA ALA A 152 7.66 -5.38 -4.07
C ALA A 152 7.47 -4.87 -2.62
N SER A 153 8.23 -5.42 -1.66
CA SER A 153 8.22 -4.94 -0.28
C SER A 153 8.86 -3.56 -0.13
N MET A 154 9.97 -3.29 -0.84
CA MET A 154 10.61 -1.96 -0.86
C MET A 154 9.71 -0.91 -1.48
N ALA A 155 9.10 -1.21 -2.63
CA ALA A 155 8.16 -0.31 -3.32
C ALA A 155 6.96 0.02 -2.41
N LYS A 156 6.32 -0.99 -1.83
CA LYS A 156 5.17 -0.80 -0.93
C LYS A 156 5.54 0.00 0.33
N ALA A 157 6.68 -0.30 0.94
CA ALA A 157 7.15 0.43 2.12
C ALA A 157 7.45 1.90 1.79
N LYS A 158 8.22 2.15 0.73
CA LYS A 158 8.59 3.53 0.34
C LYS A 158 7.36 4.31 -0.13
N ALA A 159 6.56 3.74 -1.04
CA ALA A 159 5.39 4.42 -1.61
C ALA A 159 4.31 4.71 -0.57
N GLY A 160 4.01 3.77 0.34
CA GLY A 160 3.03 3.99 1.41
C GLY A 160 3.42 5.13 2.35
N ARG A 161 4.71 5.21 2.73
CA ARG A 161 5.25 6.29 3.55
C ARG A 161 5.22 7.62 2.81
N VAL A 162 5.80 7.65 1.62
CA VAL A 162 5.88 8.85 0.77
C VAL A 162 4.50 9.35 0.39
N GLY A 163 3.55 8.45 0.08
CA GLY A 163 2.17 8.82 -0.19
C GLY A 163 1.56 9.63 0.95
N SER A 164 1.74 9.18 2.20
CA SER A 164 1.27 9.92 3.38
C SER A 164 2.02 11.24 3.58
N ASP A 165 3.35 11.24 3.48
CA ASP A 165 4.19 12.41 3.74
C ASP A 165 3.99 13.50 2.67
N VAL A 166 3.88 13.11 1.39
CA VAL A 166 3.64 14.04 0.28
C VAL A 166 2.23 14.64 0.36
N THR A 167 1.19 13.82 0.53
CA THR A 167 -0.19 14.34 0.55
C THR A 167 -0.43 15.28 1.73
N LEU A 168 0.12 14.97 2.93
CA LEU A 168 0.07 15.87 4.08
C LEU A 168 0.91 17.12 3.86
N GLY A 169 2.12 16.99 3.30
CA GLY A 169 2.97 18.13 2.97
C GLY A 169 2.33 19.09 1.96
N CYS A 170 1.53 18.56 1.01
CA CYS A 170 0.73 19.36 0.09
C CYS A 170 -0.38 20.15 0.81
N VAL A 171 -1.07 19.52 1.77
CA VAL A 171 -2.04 20.23 2.63
C VAL A 171 -1.37 21.37 3.41
N GLU A 172 -0.20 21.10 4.01
CA GLU A 172 0.57 22.11 4.75
C GLU A 172 0.99 23.28 3.87
N LEU A 173 1.51 23.02 2.67
CA LEU A 173 1.95 24.06 1.72
C LEU A 173 0.79 24.96 1.28
N CYS A 174 -0.40 24.40 1.07
CA CYS A 174 -1.58 25.15 0.65
C CYS A 174 -2.36 25.78 1.82
N GLY A 175 -1.96 25.52 3.07
CA GLY A 175 -2.54 26.13 4.26
C GLY A 175 -4.04 25.90 4.37
N SER A 176 -4.82 26.99 4.59
CA SER A 176 -6.27 26.91 4.75
C SER A 176 -7.00 26.39 3.51
N VAL A 177 -6.49 26.65 2.31
CA VAL A 177 -7.03 26.11 1.06
C VAL A 177 -6.84 24.61 1.01
N GLY A 178 -5.65 24.11 1.31
CA GLY A 178 -5.35 22.67 1.33
C GLY A 178 -6.10 21.90 2.41
N TYR A 179 -6.51 22.56 3.50
CA TYR A 179 -7.30 21.97 4.60
C TYR A 179 -8.80 22.04 4.35
N SER A 180 -9.24 22.78 3.35
CA SER A 180 -10.65 22.95 2.98
C SER A 180 -11.17 21.73 2.22
N GLU A 181 -12.42 21.33 2.47
CA GLU A 181 -13.12 20.31 1.66
C GLU A 181 -13.53 20.81 0.26
N HIS A 182 -13.21 22.07 -0.09
CA HIS A 182 -13.49 22.64 -1.41
C HIS A 182 -12.63 21.95 -2.49
N ASP A 183 -11.37 21.67 -2.17
CA ASP A 183 -10.44 20.93 -3.01
C ASP A 183 -10.20 19.51 -2.45
N LEU A 184 -9.47 18.68 -3.19
CA LEU A 184 -9.29 17.27 -2.83
C LEU A 184 -8.07 16.97 -1.96
N LEU A 185 -7.23 17.96 -1.63
CA LEU A 185 -5.96 17.74 -0.91
C LEU A 185 -6.18 17.08 0.46
N GLU A 186 -7.10 17.60 1.28
CA GLU A 186 -7.42 17.02 2.58
C GLU A 186 -7.95 15.58 2.45
N LYS A 187 -8.78 15.34 1.42
CA LYS A 187 -9.33 14.01 1.15
C LYS A 187 -8.22 13.03 0.76
N TRP A 188 -7.33 13.41 -0.15
CA TRP A 188 -6.22 12.56 -0.57
C TRP A 188 -5.26 12.27 0.57
N ALA A 189 -5.00 13.20 1.48
CA ALA A 189 -4.20 12.99 2.68
C ALA A 189 -4.83 11.92 3.60
N ARG A 190 -6.17 11.94 3.78
CA ARG A 190 -6.89 10.90 4.53
C ARG A 190 -6.91 9.56 3.80
N ASP A 191 -7.12 9.57 2.48
CA ASP A 191 -7.21 8.35 1.67
C ASP A 191 -5.86 7.65 1.55
N SER A 192 -4.75 8.39 1.43
CA SER A 192 -3.42 7.82 1.27
C SER A 192 -2.95 7.02 2.49
N LYS A 193 -3.44 7.33 3.68
CA LYS A 193 -2.94 6.72 4.93
C LYS A 193 -3.12 5.21 4.99
N ILE A 194 -4.20 4.67 4.44
CA ILE A 194 -4.44 3.21 4.44
C ILE A 194 -3.39 2.46 3.61
N LEU A 195 -2.81 3.12 2.59
CA LEU A 195 -1.83 2.53 1.69
C LEU A 195 -0.50 2.21 2.39
N ASP A 196 -0.25 2.83 3.55
CA ASP A 196 0.87 2.51 4.44
C ASP A 196 0.55 1.33 5.41
N ILE A 197 -0.72 0.91 5.51
CA ILE A 197 -1.19 -0.05 6.52
C ILE A 197 -1.55 -1.39 5.93
N PHE A 198 -2.49 -1.45 4.98
CA PHE A 198 -3.01 -2.71 4.46
C PHE A 198 -2.02 -3.40 3.50
N GLU A 199 -2.26 -4.65 3.12
CA GLU A 199 -1.32 -5.49 2.34
C GLU A 199 0.06 -5.69 3.05
N GLY A 200 0.04 -5.60 4.36
CA GLY A 200 1.22 -5.64 5.23
C GLY A 200 1.70 -4.24 5.63
N THR A 201 1.72 -3.98 6.94
CA THR A 201 2.14 -2.69 7.49
C THR A 201 3.58 -2.37 7.14
N GLN A 202 3.96 -1.10 7.30
CA GLN A 202 5.33 -0.62 7.14
C GLN A 202 6.35 -1.52 7.85
N GLN A 203 6.07 -1.89 9.10
CA GLN A 203 6.96 -2.73 9.92
C GLN A 203 7.12 -4.14 9.32
N ILE A 204 6.04 -4.72 8.80
CA ILE A 204 6.09 -6.03 8.14
C ILE A 204 6.91 -5.97 6.86
N GLN A 205 6.77 -4.91 6.05
CA GLN A 205 7.59 -4.74 4.85
C GLN A 205 9.07 -4.61 5.21
N GLN A 206 9.40 -3.77 6.18
CA GLN A 206 10.79 -3.61 6.66
C GLN A 206 11.38 -4.92 7.16
N LEU A 207 10.60 -5.73 7.87
CA LEU A 207 11.03 -7.05 8.35
C LEU A 207 11.29 -8.03 7.20
N ILE A 208 10.45 -8.01 6.16
CA ILE A 208 10.65 -8.83 4.95
C ILE A 208 11.93 -8.40 4.24
N ILE A 209 12.13 -7.10 4.03
CA ILE A 209 13.32 -6.53 3.39
C ILE A 209 14.58 -6.92 4.17
N ALA A 210 14.59 -6.71 5.49
CA ALA A 210 15.72 -7.03 6.34
C ALA A 210 16.09 -8.52 6.27
N ARG A 211 15.10 -9.41 6.35
CA ARG A 211 15.34 -10.86 6.20
C ARG A 211 15.95 -11.23 4.86
N ARG A 212 15.44 -10.65 3.78
CA ARG A 212 15.94 -10.92 2.42
C ARG A 212 17.37 -10.42 2.23
N ILE A 213 17.67 -9.20 2.66
CA ILE A 213 19.03 -8.61 2.53
C ILE A 213 20.05 -9.36 3.38
N LEU A 214 19.67 -9.77 4.60
CA LEU A 214 20.56 -10.47 5.52
C LEU A 214 20.61 -11.99 5.30
N GLY A 215 19.78 -12.53 4.41
CA GLY A 215 19.69 -13.98 4.19
C GLY A 215 19.10 -14.75 5.38
N LEU A 216 18.31 -14.10 6.24
CA LEU A 216 17.75 -14.68 7.46
C LEU A 216 16.35 -15.27 7.22
N SER A 217 16.06 -16.35 7.91
CA SER A 217 14.73 -16.96 7.96
C SER A 217 13.79 -16.21 8.90
N SER A 218 12.49 -16.53 8.81
CA SER A 218 11.47 -15.95 9.71
C SER A 218 11.58 -16.42 11.18
N THR A 219 12.42 -17.41 11.46
CA THR A 219 12.70 -17.88 12.82
C THR A 219 13.89 -17.17 13.46
N GLU A 220 14.82 -16.68 12.64
CA GLU A 220 16.04 -15.99 13.07
C GLU A 220 15.81 -14.49 13.28
N LEU A 221 14.97 -13.88 12.48
CA LEU A 221 14.59 -12.48 12.63
C LEU A 221 13.08 -12.37 12.84
N LYS A 222 12.66 -12.07 14.05
CA LYS A 222 11.26 -11.94 14.46
C LYS A 222 10.90 -10.48 14.71
#